data_0f42f0a6cde1074cacb6a26c37cb32e4
#
_entry.id   0f42f0a6cde1074cacb6a26c37cb32e4
#
_cell.length_a   1.000
_cell.length_b   1.000
_cell.length_c   1.000
_cell.angle_alpha   90.00
_cell.angle_beta   90.00
_cell.angle_gamma   90.00
#
_symmetry.space_group_name_H-M   'P 1'
#
loop_
_entity.id
_entity.type
_entity.pdbx_description
1 polymer ?
#
loop_
_entity_poly.entity_id
_entity_poly.type
_entity_poly.pdbx_seq_one_letter_code
_entity_poly.pdbx_strand_id
1 'polypeptide(L)'
;MPEFLDFSVADKNLFLYIGILAVAIIAWAILQAIAIKVVSKLVRKTATKFDDVILNKKFVRRVIFILPTIVANRFAYLLGGDTAEVKTFLYVWYSILATLIVFSAIDALIEIYEKNENLNRKPVKGYLQIIKIVIGFWALVVIAGIFTDQSPWSILTGLSALTAILMLVFRDTILSFIVNIQINSYDLVEKGDWIEVPAFGADGSVTDISLHTIKVQNGDNTISIIPTYKLMEVGYKNWRRIQELNARRIKRSLIIDVSSVRAVDTEILAALNEKEGIKPFLDEFLMSDAYLSSKDIDVTNLMLFRNYIRWFLMRQEKIRGDLNVSARLLQPVESGIPLEIYAFTSETTFLKYEDFQAQVLEHIIASSHYFKIVLYQKQSGSI
;
A
#
# COMPACT_ATOMS: atom_id res chain seq x y z
N MET A 1 -52.09 -14.07 69.93
CA MET A 1 -50.76 -14.52 69.42
C MET A 1 -50.68 -14.12 67.94
N PRO A 2 -49.70 -13.39 67.55
CA PRO A 2 -49.66 -12.76 66.22
C PRO A 2 -49.34 -13.80 65.13
N GLU A 3 -50.21 -13.86 64.14
CA GLU A 3 -49.90 -14.43 62.81
C GLU A 3 -48.79 -13.64 62.17
N PHE A 4 -47.55 -14.00 62.44
CA PHE A 4 -46.40 -13.40 61.75
C PHE A 4 -45.91 -14.38 60.67
N LEU A 5 -46.00 -13.90 59.39
CA LEU A 5 -45.27 -14.34 58.22
C LEU A 5 -45.76 -15.66 57.56
N ASP A 6 -46.95 -15.61 57.00
CA ASP A 6 -47.29 -16.50 55.89
C ASP A 6 -46.78 -15.85 54.59
N PHE A 7 -45.47 -16.02 54.30
CA PHE A 7 -44.88 -15.59 53.04
C PHE A 7 -45.50 -16.40 51.92
N SER A 8 -46.02 -15.71 50.90
CA SER A 8 -46.50 -16.35 49.68
C SER A 8 -45.40 -17.26 49.10
N VAL A 9 -45.80 -18.29 48.36
CA VAL A 9 -44.82 -19.21 47.72
C VAL A 9 -43.82 -18.43 46.85
N ALA A 10 -44.25 -17.31 46.27
CA ALA A 10 -43.42 -16.41 45.50
C ALA A 10 -42.33 -15.71 46.33
N ASP A 11 -42.68 -15.29 47.60
CA ASP A 11 -41.72 -14.66 48.50
C ASP A 11 -40.66 -15.63 49.00
N LYS A 12 -41.05 -16.86 49.28
CA LYS A 12 -40.11 -17.94 49.68
C LYS A 12 -39.11 -18.25 48.58
N ASN A 13 -39.57 -18.30 47.34
CA ASN A 13 -38.69 -18.50 46.20
C ASN A 13 -37.74 -17.30 45.99
N LEU A 14 -38.19 -16.06 46.18
CA LEU A 14 -37.36 -14.85 46.06
C LEU A 14 -36.23 -14.86 47.12
N PHE A 15 -36.54 -15.15 48.39
CA PHE A 15 -35.51 -15.26 49.44
C PHE A 15 -34.50 -16.37 49.17
N LEU A 16 -34.96 -17.47 48.58
CA LEU A 16 -34.11 -18.57 48.17
C LEU A 16 -33.12 -18.17 47.06
N TYR A 17 -33.61 -17.49 46.03
CA TYR A 17 -32.76 -16.98 44.93
C TYR A 17 -31.74 -15.92 45.41
N ILE A 18 -32.16 -15.02 46.31
CA ILE A 18 -31.24 -14.08 46.97
C ILE A 18 -30.18 -14.77 47.78
N GLY A 19 -30.57 -15.84 48.55
CA GLY A 19 -29.62 -16.64 49.32
C GLY A 19 -28.59 -17.37 48.46
N ILE A 20 -29.02 -17.97 47.34
CA ILE A 20 -28.14 -18.62 46.38
C ILE A 20 -27.16 -17.62 45.77
N LEU A 21 -27.65 -16.44 45.35
CA LEU A 21 -26.82 -15.38 44.79
C LEU A 21 -25.79 -14.91 45.82
N ALA A 22 -26.18 -14.72 47.08
CA ALA A 22 -25.25 -14.32 48.14
C ALA A 22 -24.17 -15.37 48.39
N VAL A 23 -24.53 -16.67 48.45
CA VAL A 23 -23.56 -17.77 48.58
C VAL A 23 -22.61 -17.82 47.39
N ALA A 24 -23.13 -17.65 46.15
CA ALA A 24 -22.30 -17.62 44.95
C ALA A 24 -21.31 -16.47 44.97
N ILE A 25 -21.72 -15.27 45.40
CA ILE A 25 -20.86 -14.08 45.52
C ILE A 25 -19.78 -14.28 46.58
N ILE A 26 -20.14 -14.85 47.75
CA ILE A 26 -19.19 -15.13 48.83
C ILE A 26 -18.18 -16.20 48.38
N ALA A 27 -18.64 -17.30 47.79
CA ALA A 27 -17.77 -18.32 47.23
C ALA A 27 -16.81 -17.76 46.17
N TRP A 28 -17.31 -16.92 45.30
CA TRP A 28 -16.49 -16.21 44.31
C TRP A 28 -15.42 -15.31 44.96
N ALA A 29 -15.76 -14.52 45.97
CA ALA A 29 -14.83 -13.65 46.64
C ALA A 29 -13.70 -14.44 47.34
N ILE A 30 -14.06 -15.56 48.01
CA ILE A 30 -13.11 -16.44 48.66
C ILE A 30 -12.18 -17.12 47.64
N LEU A 31 -12.75 -17.73 46.60
CA LEU A 31 -12.00 -18.40 45.54
C LEU A 31 -11.08 -17.41 44.79
N GLN A 32 -11.56 -16.21 44.54
CA GLN A 32 -10.75 -15.15 43.92
C GLN A 32 -9.55 -14.76 44.80
N ALA A 33 -9.76 -14.59 46.10
CA ALA A 33 -8.70 -14.23 47.04
C ALA A 33 -7.63 -15.34 47.15
N ILE A 34 -8.07 -16.60 47.21
CA ILE A 34 -7.18 -17.78 47.23
C ILE A 34 -6.40 -17.90 45.91
N ALA A 35 -7.08 -17.81 44.77
CA ALA A 35 -6.47 -18.03 43.48
C ALA A 35 -5.48 -16.91 43.11
N ILE A 36 -5.77 -15.65 43.45
CA ILE A 36 -4.81 -14.56 43.27
C ILE A 36 -3.56 -14.79 44.12
N LYS A 37 -3.71 -15.29 45.37
CA LYS A 37 -2.55 -15.63 46.21
C LYS A 37 -1.75 -16.81 45.66
N VAL A 38 -2.40 -17.85 45.19
CA VAL A 38 -1.76 -19.07 44.64
C VAL A 38 -1.04 -18.71 43.31
N VAL A 39 -1.72 -18.01 42.41
CA VAL A 39 -1.15 -17.55 41.13
C VAL A 39 0.03 -16.62 41.36
N SER A 40 -0.08 -15.64 42.27
CA SER A 40 1.03 -14.73 42.55
C SER A 40 2.23 -15.43 43.18
N LYS A 41 2.00 -16.56 43.90
CA LYS A 41 3.07 -17.40 44.49
C LYS A 41 3.73 -18.30 43.43
N LEU A 42 2.96 -18.80 42.47
CA LEU A 42 3.49 -19.57 41.32
C LEU A 42 4.31 -18.71 40.37
N VAL A 43 3.80 -17.53 40.00
CA VAL A 43 4.48 -16.57 39.14
C VAL A 43 5.83 -16.13 39.72
N ARG A 44 5.94 -15.96 41.04
CA ARG A 44 7.21 -15.62 41.69
C ARG A 44 8.26 -16.73 41.65
N LYS A 45 7.87 -17.98 41.34
CA LYS A 45 8.78 -19.12 41.23
C LYS A 45 9.31 -19.39 39.84
N THR A 46 8.68 -18.85 38.80
CA THR A 46 9.05 -19.04 37.40
C THR A 46 9.79 -17.80 36.89
N ALA A 47 10.95 -18.01 36.23
CA ALA A 47 11.87 -16.96 35.79
C ALA A 47 11.54 -16.41 34.39
N THR A 48 10.38 -16.75 33.81
CA THR A 48 9.99 -16.38 32.44
C THR A 48 9.00 -15.22 32.43
N LYS A 49 9.34 -14.15 31.71
CA LYS A 49 8.48 -12.96 31.50
C LYS A 49 7.11 -13.28 30.87
N PHE A 50 6.94 -14.48 30.30
CA PHE A 50 5.68 -14.95 29.70
C PHE A 50 4.62 -15.31 30.76
N ASP A 51 5.03 -15.85 31.92
CA ASP A 51 4.11 -16.27 32.98
C ASP A 51 3.40 -15.10 33.66
N ASP A 52 4.10 -13.92 33.73
CA ASP A 52 3.55 -12.69 34.33
C ASP A 52 2.35 -12.13 33.56
N VAL A 53 2.27 -12.40 32.26
CA VAL A 53 1.25 -11.83 31.37
C VAL A 53 0.08 -12.80 31.19
N ILE A 54 0.34 -14.10 31.02
CA ILE A 54 -0.71 -15.14 30.92
C ILE A 54 -1.50 -15.22 32.23
N LEU A 55 -0.81 -15.01 33.36
CA LEU A 55 -1.41 -15.00 34.67
C LEU A 55 -1.83 -13.58 35.13
N ASN A 56 -2.10 -12.70 34.19
CA ASN A 56 -2.62 -11.35 34.47
C ASN A 56 -3.87 -11.46 35.36
N LYS A 57 -3.92 -10.63 36.42
CA LYS A 57 -5.03 -10.60 37.40
C LYS A 57 -6.42 -10.53 36.76
N LYS A 58 -6.54 -9.90 35.58
CA LYS A 58 -7.80 -9.80 34.84
C LYS A 58 -8.23 -11.14 34.24
N PHE A 59 -7.30 -11.88 33.62
CA PHE A 59 -7.57 -13.19 33.02
C PHE A 59 -7.94 -14.21 34.12
N VAL A 60 -7.10 -14.31 35.15
CA VAL A 60 -7.32 -15.20 36.29
C VAL A 60 -8.66 -14.93 36.96
N ARG A 61 -9.00 -13.65 37.19
CA ARG A 61 -10.30 -13.28 37.77
C ARG A 61 -11.48 -13.77 36.94
N ARG A 62 -11.42 -13.67 35.62
CA ARG A 62 -12.50 -14.08 34.71
C ARG A 62 -12.62 -15.60 34.63
N VAL A 63 -11.51 -16.32 34.59
CA VAL A 63 -11.52 -17.78 34.61
C VAL A 63 -12.10 -18.33 35.94
N ILE A 64 -11.72 -17.74 37.04
CA ILE A 64 -12.24 -18.16 38.38
C ILE A 64 -13.73 -17.87 38.50
N PHE A 65 -14.28 -16.90 37.77
CA PHE A 65 -15.71 -16.60 37.79
C PHE A 65 -16.60 -17.70 37.22
N ILE A 66 -16.03 -18.66 36.48
CA ILE A 66 -16.75 -19.88 36.04
C ILE A 66 -17.20 -20.75 37.25
N LEU A 67 -16.35 -20.88 38.26
CA LEU A 67 -16.63 -21.78 39.40
C LEU A 67 -17.88 -21.38 40.16
N PRO A 68 -18.08 -20.15 40.66
CA PRO A 68 -19.32 -19.77 41.31
C PRO A 68 -20.55 -19.89 40.41
N THR A 69 -20.38 -19.69 39.08
CA THR A 69 -21.48 -19.87 38.13
C THR A 69 -21.92 -21.36 38.05
N ILE A 70 -20.96 -22.29 38.03
CA ILE A 70 -21.26 -23.73 38.05
C ILE A 70 -21.94 -24.12 39.38
N VAL A 71 -21.45 -23.59 40.50
CA VAL A 71 -22.03 -23.82 41.83
C VAL A 71 -23.45 -23.26 41.88
N ALA A 72 -23.66 -22.01 41.44
CA ALA A 72 -24.99 -21.39 41.40
C ALA A 72 -25.98 -22.20 40.55
N ASN A 73 -25.54 -22.68 39.38
CA ASN A 73 -26.34 -23.53 38.50
C ASN A 73 -26.73 -24.84 39.21
N ARG A 74 -25.78 -25.48 39.90
CA ARG A 74 -26.04 -26.74 40.61
C ARG A 74 -27.03 -26.56 41.78
N PHE A 75 -26.93 -25.44 42.50
CA PHE A 75 -27.89 -25.11 43.56
C PHE A 75 -29.26 -24.74 42.98
N ALA A 76 -29.34 -23.99 41.91
CA ALA A 76 -30.61 -23.66 41.24
C ALA A 76 -31.35 -24.95 40.81
N TYR A 77 -30.63 -25.93 40.25
CA TYR A 77 -31.18 -27.23 39.87
C TYR A 77 -31.72 -28.01 41.08
N LEU A 78 -30.97 -28.05 42.20
CA LEU A 78 -31.40 -28.76 43.44
C LEU A 78 -32.62 -28.14 44.10
N LEU A 79 -32.90 -26.87 43.83
CA LEU A 79 -34.03 -26.12 44.40
C LEU A 79 -35.26 -26.07 43.47
N GLY A 80 -35.31 -26.92 42.47
CA GLY A 80 -36.43 -26.98 41.52
C GLY A 80 -36.46 -25.87 40.48
N GLY A 81 -35.37 -25.09 40.35
CA GLY A 81 -35.23 -24.05 39.35
C GLY A 81 -34.88 -24.56 37.94
N ASP A 82 -35.40 -25.72 37.54
CA ASP A 82 -35.17 -26.30 36.21
C ASP A 82 -36.19 -25.79 35.17
N THR A 83 -36.46 -24.46 35.20
CA THR A 83 -37.35 -23.84 34.25
C THR A 83 -36.60 -23.45 32.95
N ALA A 84 -37.33 -23.32 31.83
CA ALA A 84 -36.76 -22.95 30.55
C ALA A 84 -36.06 -21.59 30.63
N GLU A 85 -36.64 -20.63 31.37
CA GLU A 85 -36.09 -19.28 31.55
C GLU A 85 -34.73 -19.31 32.27
N VAL A 86 -34.60 -20.12 33.32
CA VAL A 86 -33.35 -20.27 34.08
C VAL A 86 -32.27 -20.88 33.19
N LYS A 87 -32.60 -21.89 32.40
CA LYS A 87 -31.66 -22.52 31.46
C LYS A 87 -31.19 -21.51 30.39
N THR A 88 -32.13 -20.78 29.79
CA THR A 88 -31.82 -19.73 28.80
C THR A 88 -30.89 -18.70 29.40
N PHE A 89 -31.20 -18.18 30.60
CA PHE A 89 -30.34 -17.23 31.29
C PHE A 89 -28.93 -17.76 31.52
N LEU A 90 -28.80 -19.02 31.97
CA LEU A 90 -27.52 -19.63 32.23
C LEU A 90 -26.69 -19.85 30.96
N TYR A 91 -27.32 -20.27 29.85
CA TYR A 91 -26.61 -20.41 28.56
C TYR A 91 -26.13 -19.09 28.04
N VAL A 92 -26.92 -18.03 28.12
CA VAL A 92 -26.50 -16.66 27.76
C VAL A 92 -25.34 -16.23 28.66
N TRP A 93 -25.43 -16.44 29.94
CA TRP A 93 -24.41 -16.12 30.93
C TRP A 93 -23.08 -16.86 30.64
N TYR A 94 -23.13 -18.17 30.38
CA TYR A 94 -21.95 -18.95 30.00
C TYR A 94 -21.33 -18.45 28.66
N SER A 95 -22.15 -18.11 27.68
CA SER A 95 -21.70 -17.56 26.41
C SER A 95 -20.93 -16.24 26.60
N ILE A 96 -21.47 -15.32 27.43
CA ILE A 96 -20.82 -14.07 27.79
C ILE A 96 -19.50 -14.34 28.54
N LEU A 97 -19.50 -15.20 29.54
CA LEU A 97 -18.29 -15.52 30.28
C LEU A 97 -17.21 -16.15 29.42
N ALA A 98 -17.55 -17.10 28.55
CA ALA A 98 -16.63 -17.70 27.62
C ALA A 98 -15.99 -16.65 26.70
N THR A 99 -16.81 -15.75 26.17
CA THR A 99 -16.34 -14.63 25.31
C THR A 99 -15.39 -13.70 26.08
N LEU A 100 -15.74 -13.34 27.31
CA LEU A 100 -14.89 -12.46 28.14
C LEU A 100 -13.55 -13.14 28.54
N ILE A 101 -13.53 -14.46 28.70
CA ILE A 101 -12.31 -15.23 28.96
C ILE A 101 -11.41 -15.21 27.72
N VAL A 102 -11.99 -15.52 26.55
CA VAL A 102 -11.25 -15.46 25.27
C VAL A 102 -10.71 -14.05 24.99
N PHE A 103 -11.51 -13.02 25.23
CA PHE A 103 -11.04 -11.63 25.11
C PHE A 103 -9.87 -11.32 26.05
N SER A 104 -9.91 -11.85 27.28
CA SER A 104 -8.80 -11.65 28.21
C SER A 104 -7.53 -12.39 27.81
N ALA A 105 -7.68 -13.58 27.22
CA ALA A 105 -6.54 -14.31 26.66
C ALA A 105 -5.89 -13.54 25.50
N ILE A 106 -6.71 -12.96 24.60
CA ILE A 106 -6.23 -12.13 23.50
C ILE A 106 -5.56 -10.85 24.05
N ASP A 107 -6.14 -10.21 25.07
CA ASP A 107 -5.52 -9.04 25.70
C ASP A 107 -4.15 -9.37 26.34
N ALA A 108 -4.04 -10.54 26.96
CA ALA A 108 -2.78 -11.03 27.48
C ALA A 108 -1.74 -11.26 26.37
N LEU A 109 -2.16 -11.82 25.22
CA LEU A 109 -1.28 -11.97 24.06
C LEU A 109 -0.81 -10.61 23.51
N ILE A 110 -1.69 -9.62 23.42
CA ILE A 110 -1.34 -8.25 23.01
C ILE A 110 -0.29 -7.67 23.95
N GLU A 111 -0.49 -7.82 25.28
CA GLU A 111 0.43 -7.30 26.29
C GLU A 111 1.82 -7.97 26.22
N ILE A 112 1.89 -9.28 25.98
CA ILE A 112 3.15 -10.01 25.74
C ILE A 112 3.88 -9.43 24.53
N TYR A 113 3.13 -9.19 23.46
CA TYR A 113 3.67 -8.68 22.20
C TYR A 113 4.21 -7.26 22.35
N GLU A 114 3.46 -6.37 23.04
CA GLU A 114 3.87 -4.98 23.29
C GLU A 114 5.10 -4.86 24.18
N LYS A 115 5.30 -5.78 25.13
CA LYS A 115 6.46 -5.80 26.03
C LYS A 115 7.74 -6.34 25.39
N ASN A 116 7.66 -6.97 24.24
CA ASN A 116 8.81 -7.55 23.56
C ASN A 116 9.31 -6.65 22.43
N GLU A 117 10.38 -5.89 22.69
CA GLU A 117 10.96 -4.92 21.75
C GLU A 117 11.33 -5.52 20.38
N ASN A 118 11.71 -6.80 20.32
CA ASN A 118 12.06 -7.49 19.09
C ASN A 118 10.85 -7.81 18.21
N LEU A 119 9.65 -7.91 18.78
CA LEU A 119 8.41 -8.26 18.10
C LEU A 119 7.57 -7.03 17.75
N ASN A 120 7.79 -5.90 18.41
CA ASN A 120 6.95 -4.69 18.31
C ASN A 120 7.00 -3.96 16.95
N ARG A 121 7.81 -4.45 15.99
CA ARG A 121 7.92 -3.89 14.64
C ARG A 121 6.77 -4.25 13.70
N LYS A 122 5.86 -5.15 14.09
CA LYS A 122 4.73 -5.60 13.24
C LYS A 122 3.38 -5.19 13.86
N PRO A 123 2.36 -4.78 13.07
CA PRO A 123 1.07 -4.31 13.58
C PRO A 123 0.14 -5.45 14.07
N VAL A 124 0.65 -6.36 14.92
CA VAL A 124 -0.09 -7.55 15.41
C VAL A 124 -1.29 -7.17 16.25
N LYS A 125 -1.23 -6.06 16.98
CA LYS A 125 -2.35 -5.55 17.79
C LYS A 125 -3.63 -5.36 16.97
N GLY A 126 -3.51 -4.77 15.76
CA GLY A 126 -4.65 -4.60 14.86
C GLY A 126 -5.31 -5.92 14.46
N TYR A 127 -4.51 -6.92 14.10
CA TYR A 127 -5.03 -8.25 13.74
C TYR A 127 -5.74 -8.93 14.91
N LEU A 128 -5.18 -8.86 16.13
CA LEU A 128 -5.80 -9.42 17.32
C LEU A 128 -7.10 -8.71 17.71
N GLN A 129 -7.21 -7.40 17.46
CA GLN A 129 -8.46 -6.66 17.64
C GLN A 129 -9.54 -7.11 16.65
N ILE A 130 -9.19 -7.36 15.38
CA ILE A 130 -10.13 -7.91 14.39
C ILE A 130 -10.64 -9.29 14.85
N ILE A 131 -9.77 -10.16 15.35
CA ILE A 131 -10.15 -11.47 15.90
C ILE A 131 -11.16 -11.30 17.05
N LYS A 132 -10.97 -10.33 17.95
CA LYS A 132 -11.93 -10.03 19.02
C LYS A 132 -13.29 -9.61 18.48
N ILE A 133 -13.34 -8.80 17.41
CA ILE A 133 -14.59 -8.40 16.76
C ILE A 133 -15.32 -9.62 16.20
N VAL A 134 -14.62 -10.50 15.50
CA VAL A 134 -15.19 -11.75 14.94
C VAL A 134 -15.74 -12.64 16.04
N ILE A 135 -15.00 -12.84 17.14
CA ILE A 135 -15.46 -13.63 18.30
C ILE A 135 -16.66 -12.98 18.97
N GLY A 136 -16.67 -11.65 19.10
CA GLY A 136 -17.79 -10.89 19.64
C GLY A 136 -19.07 -11.05 18.78
N PHE A 137 -18.91 -10.96 17.47
CA PHE A 137 -20.01 -11.22 16.52
C PHE A 137 -20.53 -12.65 16.65
N TRP A 138 -19.63 -13.65 16.71
CA TRP A 138 -20.03 -15.03 16.94
C TRP A 138 -20.80 -15.23 18.24
N ALA A 139 -20.35 -14.60 19.33
CA ALA A 139 -21.05 -14.64 20.60
C ALA A 139 -22.47 -14.05 20.51
N LEU A 140 -22.65 -12.96 19.77
CA LEU A 140 -23.97 -12.39 19.52
C LEU A 140 -24.88 -13.35 18.75
N VAL A 141 -24.36 -14.05 17.74
CA VAL A 141 -25.10 -15.07 16.98
C VAL A 141 -25.51 -16.24 17.88
N VAL A 142 -24.61 -16.71 18.75
CA VAL A 142 -24.92 -17.79 19.73
C VAL A 142 -26.00 -17.32 20.69
N ILE A 143 -25.89 -16.11 21.23
CA ILE A 143 -26.88 -15.55 22.15
C ILE A 143 -28.24 -15.41 21.46
N ALA A 144 -28.28 -14.92 20.23
CA ALA A 144 -29.50 -14.84 19.44
C ALA A 144 -30.12 -16.22 19.21
N GLY A 145 -29.29 -17.25 18.95
CA GLY A 145 -29.71 -18.63 18.82
C GLY A 145 -30.36 -19.18 20.08
N ILE A 146 -29.80 -18.86 21.24
CA ILE A 146 -30.36 -19.25 22.56
C ILE A 146 -31.77 -18.62 22.77
N PHE A 147 -31.95 -17.35 22.42
CA PHE A 147 -33.26 -16.67 22.58
C PHE A 147 -34.30 -17.11 21.56
N THR A 148 -33.89 -17.49 20.34
CA THR A 148 -34.82 -17.90 19.27
C THR A 148 -35.00 -19.42 19.17
N ASP A 149 -34.34 -20.19 20.04
CA ASP A 149 -34.29 -21.64 20.01
C ASP A 149 -33.84 -22.19 18.64
N GLN A 150 -32.94 -21.48 18.00
CA GLN A 150 -32.37 -21.82 16.69
C GLN A 150 -30.87 -22.12 16.79
N SER A 151 -30.39 -22.98 15.89
CA SER A 151 -28.95 -23.20 15.83
C SER A 151 -28.24 -21.93 15.33
N PRO A 152 -27.03 -21.61 15.84
CA PRO A 152 -26.23 -20.50 15.33
C PRO A 152 -26.02 -20.57 13.81
N TRP A 153 -25.90 -21.76 13.25
CA TRP A 153 -25.76 -21.99 11.81
C TRP A 153 -27.01 -21.61 11.02
N SER A 154 -28.22 -21.89 11.56
CA SER A 154 -29.49 -21.47 10.93
C SER A 154 -29.56 -19.95 10.81
N ILE A 155 -29.18 -19.23 11.86
CA ILE A 155 -29.15 -17.77 11.87
C ILE A 155 -28.15 -17.25 10.84
N LEU A 156 -26.92 -17.80 10.79
CA LEU A 156 -25.93 -17.42 9.79
C LEU A 156 -26.40 -17.69 8.36
N THR A 157 -27.06 -18.82 8.13
CA THR A 157 -27.59 -19.14 6.80
C THR A 157 -28.66 -18.13 6.38
N GLY A 158 -29.55 -17.75 7.30
CA GLY A 158 -30.55 -16.72 7.03
C GLY A 158 -29.93 -15.34 6.74
N LEU A 159 -28.83 -14.97 7.42
CA LEU A 159 -28.13 -13.71 7.20
C LEU A 159 -27.26 -13.72 5.94
N SER A 160 -26.86 -14.89 5.43
CA SER A 160 -25.90 -14.98 4.31
C SER A 160 -26.45 -14.37 3.01
N ALA A 161 -27.73 -14.57 2.71
CA ALA A 161 -28.36 -13.94 1.52
C ALA A 161 -28.36 -12.40 1.63
N LEU A 162 -28.72 -11.87 2.79
CA LEU A 162 -28.68 -10.42 3.03
C LEU A 162 -27.25 -9.89 2.96
N THR A 163 -26.30 -10.61 3.54
CA THR A 163 -24.88 -10.24 3.50
C THR A 163 -24.35 -10.21 2.07
N ALA A 164 -24.74 -11.16 1.21
CA ALA A 164 -24.34 -11.19 -0.19
C ALA A 164 -24.86 -9.97 -0.96
N ILE A 165 -26.12 -9.57 -0.71
CA ILE A 165 -26.70 -8.37 -1.31
C ILE A 165 -25.98 -7.11 -0.82
N LEU A 166 -25.75 -6.99 0.50
CA LEU A 166 -25.03 -5.86 1.08
C LEU A 166 -23.60 -5.77 0.56
N MET A 167 -22.89 -6.93 0.45
CA MET A 167 -21.54 -6.96 -0.10
C MET A 167 -21.52 -6.49 -1.57
N LEU A 168 -22.54 -6.85 -2.37
CA LEU A 168 -22.65 -6.37 -3.74
C LEU A 168 -22.86 -4.85 -3.80
N VAL A 169 -23.74 -4.30 -2.95
CA VAL A 169 -24.01 -2.87 -2.88
C VAL A 169 -22.81 -2.06 -2.41
N PHE A 170 -22.08 -2.55 -1.42
CA PHE A 170 -20.92 -1.87 -0.85
C PHE A 170 -19.58 -2.27 -1.44
N ARG A 171 -19.55 -3.10 -2.47
CA ARG A 171 -18.33 -3.63 -3.09
C ARG A 171 -17.32 -2.53 -3.41
N ASP A 172 -17.74 -1.52 -4.16
CA ASP A 172 -16.84 -0.45 -4.62
C ASP A 172 -16.36 0.44 -3.46
N THR A 173 -17.21 0.61 -2.45
CA THR A 173 -16.86 1.31 -1.21
C THR A 173 -15.77 0.56 -0.43
N ILE A 174 -15.93 -0.75 -0.27
CA ILE A 174 -14.95 -1.61 0.42
C ILE A 174 -13.63 -1.62 -0.35
N LEU A 175 -13.69 -1.79 -1.68
CA LEU A 175 -12.50 -1.74 -2.53
C LEU A 175 -11.80 -0.39 -2.44
N SER A 176 -12.53 0.73 -2.52
CA SER A 176 -11.97 2.08 -2.36
C SER A 176 -11.28 2.26 -1.01
N PHE A 177 -11.87 1.75 0.06
CA PHE A 177 -11.28 1.81 1.40
C PHE A 177 -9.96 1.03 1.48
N ILE A 178 -9.94 -0.21 0.95
CA ILE A 178 -8.73 -1.04 0.92
C ILE A 178 -7.63 -0.38 0.08
N VAL A 179 -7.98 0.11 -1.11
CA VAL A 179 -7.03 0.79 -2.01
C VAL A 179 -6.49 2.07 -1.37
N ASN A 180 -7.32 2.83 -0.68
CA ASN A 180 -6.86 4.04 0.02
C ASN A 180 -5.83 3.71 1.12
N ILE A 181 -6.06 2.62 1.88
CA ILE A 181 -5.05 2.12 2.84
C ILE A 181 -3.76 1.73 2.12
N GLN A 182 -3.84 1.06 0.97
CA GLN A 182 -2.67 0.64 0.20
C GLN A 182 -1.90 1.85 -0.35
N ILE A 183 -2.59 2.84 -0.93
CA ILE A 183 -1.98 4.08 -1.44
C ILE A 183 -1.16 4.75 -0.33
N ASN A 184 -1.76 4.90 0.86
CA ASN A 184 -1.07 5.55 1.99
C ASN A 184 0.05 4.67 2.59
N SER A 185 -0.16 3.35 2.71
CA SER A 185 0.81 2.45 3.35
C SER A 185 2.05 2.19 2.49
N TYR A 186 1.89 2.20 1.18
CA TYR A 186 2.98 1.95 0.22
C TYR A 186 3.47 3.22 -0.47
N ASP A 187 2.96 4.37 -0.06
CA ASP A 187 3.35 5.68 -0.63
C ASP A 187 3.25 5.72 -2.16
N LEU A 188 2.15 5.19 -2.69
CA LEU A 188 1.99 5.00 -4.13
C LEU A 188 1.69 6.31 -4.87
N VAL A 189 0.83 7.15 -4.28
CA VAL A 189 0.42 8.45 -4.81
C VAL A 189 0.14 9.40 -3.65
N GLU A 190 0.65 10.62 -3.74
CA GLU A 190 0.40 11.69 -2.79
C GLU A 190 -0.19 12.93 -3.49
N LYS A 191 -0.75 13.82 -2.68
CA LYS A 191 -1.19 15.13 -3.17
C LYS A 191 0.02 15.95 -3.64
N GLY A 192 -0.06 16.46 -4.87
CA GLY A 192 1.03 17.16 -5.53
C GLY A 192 1.81 16.31 -6.52
N ASP A 193 1.67 15.00 -6.50
CA ASP A 193 2.29 14.12 -7.49
C ASP A 193 1.74 14.40 -8.88
N TRP A 194 2.59 14.34 -9.88
CA TRP A 194 2.17 14.27 -11.26
C TRP A 194 1.96 12.82 -11.64
N ILE A 195 0.73 12.47 -12.02
CA ILE A 195 0.37 11.13 -12.47
C ILE A 195 -0.23 11.15 -13.87
N GLU A 196 0.05 10.09 -14.64
CA GLU A 196 -0.53 9.84 -15.95
C GLU A 196 -1.36 8.57 -15.87
N VAL A 197 -2.68 8.68 -16.09
CA VAL A 197 -3.64 7.56 -16.07
C VAL A 197 -4.44 7.58 -17.38
N PRO A 198 -3.91 6.97 -18.46
CA PRO A 198 -4.50 7.08 -19.81
C PRO A 198 -5.96 6.62 -19.88
N ALA A 199 -6.32 5.60 -19.09
CA ALA A 199 -7.69 5.05 -19.06
C ALA A 199 -8.74 6.10 -18.61
N PHE A 200 -8.33 7.17 -17.93
CA PHE A 200 -9.20 8.25 -17.46
C PHE A 200 -8.86 9.60 -18.08
N GLY A 201 -7.98 9.64 -19.09
CA GLY A 201 -7.53 10.88 -19.70
C GLY A 201 -6.86 11.82 -18.69
N ALA A 202 -6.25 11.28 -17.66
CA ALA A 202 -5.59 12.06 -16.63
C ALA A 202 -4.09 12.13 -16.93
N ASP A 203 -3.56 13.36 -17.02
CA ASP A 203 -2.14 13.67 -17.15
C ASP A 203 -1.86 15.02 -16.46
N GLY A 204 -1.52 14.97 -15.17
CA GLY A 204 -1.37 16.18 -14.38
C GLY A 204 -1.15 15.94 -12.90
N SER A 205 -1.32 16.99 -12.12
CA SER A 205 -1.04 16.97 -10.68
C SER A 205 -2.24 16.54 -9.85
N VAL A 206 -2.02 15.65 -8.89
CA VAL A 206 -3.03 15.23 -7.92
C VAL A 206 -3.36 16.39 -6.99
N THR A 207 -4.60 16.85 -7.04
CA THR A 207 -5.09 17.96 -6.20
C THR A 207 -5.76 17.49 -4.93
N ASP A 208 -6.40 16.31 -4.97
CA ASP A 208 -7.13 15.76 -3.83
C ASP A 208 -7.19 14.23 -3.92
N ILE A 209 -7.07 13.58 -2.76
CA ILE A 209 -7.24 12.13 -2.59
C ILE A 209 -8.29 11.92 -1.51
N SER A 210 -9.46 11.45 -1.91
CA SER A 210 -10.58 11.13 -1.03
C SER A 210 -10.77 9.62 -0.96
N LEU A 211 -11.66 9.15 -0.07
CA LEU A 211 -11.96 7.72 0.05
C LEU A 211 -12.41 7.10 -1.27
N HIS A 212 -13.21 7.80 -2.06
CA HIS A 212 -13.84 7.28 -3.28
C HIS A 212 -13.25 7.83 -4.57
N THR A 213 -12.55 8.96 -4.53
CA THR A 213 -12.09 9.67 -5.73
C THR A 213 -10.71 10.28 -5.56
N ILE A 214 -9.94 10.27 -6.65
CA ILE A 214 -8.70 11.01 -6.81
C ILE A 214 -8.94 12.06 -7.87
N LYS A 215 -8.62 13.33 -7.59
CA LYS A 215 -8.74 14.44 -8.53
C LYS A 215 -7.38 14.80 -9.07
N VAL A 216 -7.28 14.84 -10.39
CA VAL A 216 -6.06 15.20 -11.13
C VAL A 216 -6.35 16.45 -11.95
N GLN A 217 -5.58 17.51 -11.72
CA GLN A 217 -5.61 18.71 -12.56
C GLN A 217 -4.66 18.49 -13.73
N ASN A 218 -5.22 18.39 -14.93
CA ASN A 218 -4.50 18.21 -16.17
C ASN A 218 -3.77 19.49 -16.60
N GLY A 219 -2.83 19.36 -17.52
CA GLY A 219 -2.06 20.49 -18.07
C GLY A 219 -2.90 21.54 -18.82
N ASP A 220 -4.09 21.18 -19.29
CA ASP A 220 -5.09 22.06 -19.91
C ASP A 220 -6.05 22.73 -18.91
N ASN A 221 -5.78 22.61 -17.61
CA ASN A 221 -6.60 23.06 -16.49
C ASN A 221 -7.94 22.31 -16.31
N THR A 222 -8.21 21.26 -17.05
CA THR A 222 -9.35 20.38 -16.76
C THR A 222 -9.06 19.50 -15.53
N ILE A 223 -10.12 18.98 -14.90
CA ILE A 223 -9.99 18.06 -13.74
C ILE A 223 -10.51 16.70 -14.15
N SER A 224 -9.63 15.70 -14.16
CA SER A 224 -10.00 14.29 -14.26
C SER A 224 -10.31 13.73 -12.88
N ILE A 225 -11.46 13.04 -12.75
CA ILE A 225 -11.89 12.39 -11.52
C ILE A 225 -11.77 10.88 -11.71
N ILE A 226 -10.93 10.26 -10.90
CA ILE A 226 -10.63 8.82 -10.96
C ILE A 226 -11.24 8.16 -9.73
N PRO A 227 -12.12 7.13 -9.87
CA PRO A 227 -12.52 6.33 -8.73
C PRO A 227 -11.32 5.66 -8.06
N THR A 228 -11.14 5.82 -6.74
CA THR A 228 -9.92 5.37 -6.04
C THR A 228 -9.63 3.90 -6.26
N TYR A 229 -10.65 3.03 -6.21
CA TYR A 229 -10.46 1.59 -6.44
C TYR A 229 -9.99 1.25 -7.86
N LYS A 230 -10.35 2.08 -8.87
CA LYS A 230 -9.92 1.87 -10.25
C LYS A 230 -8.46 2.14 -10.49
N LEU A 231 -7.82 2.98 -9.70
CA LEU A 231 -6.39 3.28 -9.87
C LEU A 231 -5.51 2.02 -9.79
N MET A 232 -5.90 1.05 -8.94
CA MET A 232 -5.16 -0.21 -8.79
C MET A 232 -5.49 -1.26 -9.87
N GLU A 233 -6.61 -1.10 -10.57
CA GLU A 233 -6.99 -1.99 -11.68
C GLU A 233 -6.32 -1.57 -12.99
N VAL A 234 -5.98 -0.29 -13.14
CA VAL A 234 -5.37 0.26 -14.35
C VAL A 234 -3.90 0.58 -14.11
N GLY A 235 -3.10 0.45 -15.17
CA GLY A 235 -1.71 0.92 -15.12
C GLY A 235 -1.66 2.45 -15.10
N TYR A 236 -0.82 3.00 -14.26
CA TYR A 236 -0.55 4.42 -14.21
C TYR A 236 0.95 4.68 -14.06
N LYS A 237 1.39 5.90 -14.42
CA LYS A 237 2.76 6.36 -14.18
C LYS A 237 2.72 7.45 -13.13
N ASN A 238 3.59 7.36 -12.13
CA ASN A 238 3.86 8.43 -11.18
C ASN A 238 5.19 9.09 -11.55
N TRP A 239 5.15 10.39 -11.82
CA TRP A 239 6.30 11.17 -12.23
C TRP A 239 7.05 11.84 -11.06
N ARG A 240 6.70 11.55 -9.79
CA ARG A 240 7.37 12.03 -8.57
C ARG A 240 8.90 11.88 -8.65
N ARG A 241 9.35 10.75 -9.21
CA ARG A 241 10.77 10.44 -9.36
C ARG A 241 11.55 11.47 -10.19
N ILE A 242 10.90 12.17 -11.09
CA ILE A 242 11.53 13.27 -11.86
C ILE A 242 11.93 14.40 -10.91
N GLN A 243 11.09 14.75 -9.97
CA GLN A 243 11.35 15.81 -9.00
C GLN A 243 12.39 15.36 -7.96
N GLU A 244 12.27 14.15 -7.43
CA GLU A 244 13.24 13.58 -6.47
C GLU A 244 14.65 13.51 -7.02
N LEU A 245 14.81 13.03 -8.26
CA LEU A 245 16.11 12.92 -8.92
C LEU A 245 16.59 14.24 -9.55
N ASN A 246 15.69 15.23 -9.61
CA ASN A 246 15.92 16.45 -10.42
C ASN A 246 16.43 16.10 -11.82
N ALA A 247 15.72 15.16 -12.49
CA ALA A 247 16.15 14.62 -13.77
C ALA A 247 14.96 14.28 -14.66
N ARG A 248 14.76 15.05 -15.73
CA ARG A 248 13.71 14.81 -16.75
C ARG A 248 14.34 14.29 -18.03
N ARG A 249 13.76 13.23 -18.58
CA ARG A 249 14.30 12.56 -19.76
C ARG A 249 14.02 13.31 -21.05
N ILE A 250 15.08 13.58 -21.84
CA ILE A 250 15.00 13.96 -23.25
C ILE A 250 15.07 12.67 -24.06
N LYS A 251 14.06 12.44 -24.91
CA LYS A 251 14.03 11.31 -25.84
C LYS A 251 13.41 11.78 -27.15
N ARG A 252 14.27 12.05 -28.15
CA ARG A 252 13.87 12.51 -29.47
C ARG A 252 14.66 11.77 -30.54
N SER A 253 14.05 11.54 -31.70
CA SER A 253 14.69 10.85 -32.82
C SER A 253 14.72 11.75 -34.04
N LEU A 254 15.86 11.81 -34.71
CA LEU A 254 16.04 12.41 -36.03
C LEU A 254 16.19 11.27 -37.04
N ILE A 255 15.53 11.35 -38.18
CA ILE A 255 15.63 10.33 -39.21
C ILE A 255 16.76 10.74 -40.17
N ILE A 256 17.77 9.89 -40.29
CA ILE A 256 18.92 10.11 -41.15
C ILE A 256 18.64 9.47 -42.50
N ASP A 257 18.83 10.22 -43.58
CA ASP A 257 18.81 9.70 -44.94
C ASP A 257 20.03 8.78 -45.14
N VAL A 258 19.77 7.52 -45.42
CA VAL A 258 20.80 6.47 -45.57
C VAL A 258 21.78 6.80 -46.71
N SER A 259 21.31 7.48 -47.79
CA SER A 259 22.16 7.87 -48.91
C SER A 259 23.24 8.88 -48.54
N SER A 260 23.08 9.62 -47.43
CA SER A 260 24.06 10.54 -46.92
C SER A 260 25.17 9.93 -46.09
N VAL A 261 25.01 8.65 -45.69
CA VAL A 261 26.02 7.93 -44.90
C VAL A 261 27.16 7.42 -45.77
N ARG A 262 28.36 7.90 -45.47
CA ARG A 262 29.58 7.54 -46.25
C ARG A 262 30.81 7.48 -45.33
N ALA A 263 31.88 6.88 -45.82
CA ALA A 263 33.18 6.94 -45.18
C ALA A 263 33.65 8.40 -45.08
N VAL A 264 34.40 8.69 -44.00
CA VAL A 264 34.96 10.03 -43.77
C VAL A 264 36.10 10.24 -44.73
N ASP A 265 36.06 11.34 -45.47
CA ASP A 265 37.07 11.80 -46.39
C ASP A 265 37.77 13.07 -45.89
N THR A 266 38.80 13.51 -46.64
CA THR A 266 39.55 14.72 -46.33
C THR A 266 38.69 16.01 -46.37
N GLU A 267 37.64 16.03 -47.20
CA GLU A 267 36.72 17.15 -47.29
C GLU A 267 35.91 17.29 -45.99
N ILE A 268 35.39 16.22 -45.48
CA ILE A 268 34.63 16.19 -44.19
C ILE A 268 35.55 16.63 -43.05
N LEU A 269 36.76 16.09 -42.97
CA LEU A 269 37.70 16.42 -41.87
C LEU A 269 38.12 17.90 -41.95
N ALA A 270 38.36 18.46 -43.16
CA ALA A 270 38.65 19.86 -43.32
C ALA A 270 37.51 20.75 -42.86
N ALA A 271 36.28 20.47 -43.29
CA ALA A 271 35.10 21.21 -42.90
C ALA A 271 34.86 21.20 -41.38
N LEU A 272 35.10 20.05 -40.70
CA LEU A 272 34.96 19.94 -39.25
C LEU A 272 36.08 20.68 -38.50
N ASN A 273 37.31 20.71 -39.04
CA ASN A 273 38.44 21.38 -38.43
C ASN A 273 38.38 22.90 -38.51
N GLU A 274 37.72 23.45 -39.56
CA GLU A 274 37.50 24.89 -39.72
C GLU A 274 36.44 25.44 -38.75
N LYS A 275 35.58 24.59 -38.20
CA LYS A 275 34.48 25.02 -37.32
C LYS A 275 34.93 25.07 -35.86
N GLU A 276 35.13 26.28 -35.30
CA GLU A 276 35.61 26.49 -33.94
C GLU A 276 34.83 25.69 -32.88
N GLY A 277 33.51 25.53 -33.00
CA GLY A 277 32.67 24.81 -32.06
C GLY A 277 32.76 23.27 -32.18
N ILE A 278 33.30 22.73 -33.27
CA ILE A 278 33.41 21.28 -33.56
C ILE A 278 34.85 20.78 -33.45
N LYS A 279 35.82 21.66 -33.75
CA LYS A 279 37.25 21.32 -33.71
C LYS A 279 37.67 20.65 -32.38
N PRO A 280 37.32 21.17 -31.19
CA PRO A 280 37.69 20.51 -29.91
C PRO A 280 37.15 19.07 -29.78
N PHE A 281 35.98 18.81 -30.35
CA PHE A 281 35.44 17.45 -30.42
C PHE A 281 36.31 16.57 -31.33
N LEU A 282 36.67 17.04 -32.49
CA LEU A 282 37.46 16.27 -33.46
C LEU A 282 38.82 15.88 -32.87
N ASP A 283 39.52 16.85 -32.26
CA ASP A 283 40.81 16.61 -31.60
C ASP A 283 40.71 15.56 -30.51
N GLU A 284 39.68 15.61 -29.65
CA GLU A 284 39.45 14.66 -28.59
C GLU A 284 39.01 13.28 -29.14
N PHE A 285 38.18 13.22 -30.15
CA PHE A 285 37.69 12.01 -30.77
C PHE A 285 38.84 11.21 -31.42
N LEU A 286 39.74 11.86 -32.14
CA LEU A 286 40.85 11.22 -32.81
C LEU A 286 41.87 10.58 -31.82
N MET A 287 41.90 11.07 -30.58
CA MET A 287 42.70 10.52 -29.49
C MET A 287 41.95 9.49 -28.64
N SER A 288 40.67 9.25 -28.87
CA SER A 288 39.83 8.39 -28.06
C SER A 288 39.99 6.92 -28.39
N ASP A 289 39.77 6.06 -27.38
CA ASP A 289 39.71 4.61 -27.57
C ASP A 289 38.63 4.19 -28.59
N ALA A 290 37.56 4.96 -28.71
CA ALA A 290 36.50 4.72 -29.68
C ALA A 290 37.01 4.83 -31.14
N TYR A 291 37.91 5.76 -31.40
CA TYR A 291 38.56 5.89 -32.71
C TYR A 291 39.68 4.84 -32.90
N LEU A 292 40.47 4.60 -31.86
CA LEU A 292 41.58 3.64 -31.91
C LEU A 292 41.12 2.20 -32.08
N SER A 293 39.97 1.85 -31.47
CA SER A 293 39.33 0.53 -31.62
C SER A 293 38.60 0.32 -32.93
N SER A 294 38.34 1.43 -33.70
CA SER A 294 37.67 1.37 -35.01
C SER A 294 38.64 1.19 -36.19
N LYS A 295 39.96 0.91 -35.96
CA LYS A 295 40.96 0.79 -37.04
C LYS A 295 40.63 -0.30 -38.06
N ASP A 296 39.83 -1.28 -37.73
CA ASP A 296 39.38 -2.34 -38.63
C ASP A 296 38.06 -2.03 -39.34
N ILE A 297 37.42 -0.89 -39.03
CA ILE A 297 36.13 -0.49 -39.59
C ILE A 297 36.29 0.94 -40.12
N ASP A 298 35.86 1.19 -41.34
CA ASP A 298 35.84 2.53 -41.92
C ASP A 298 35.00 3.50 -41.05
N VAL A 299 35.64 4.57 -40.60
CA VAL A 299 34.94 5.62 -39.84
C VAL A 299 33.95 6.32 -40.75
N THR A 300 32.70 6.32 -40.43
CA THR A 300 31.64 6.99 -41.18
C THR A 300 31.33 8.38 -40.61
N ASN A 301 30.83 9.25 -41.47
CA ASN A 301 30.35 10.58 -41.07
C ASN A 301 29.21 10.46 -40.02
N LEU A 302 28.37 9.41 -40.06
CA LEU A 302 27.32 9.14 -39.09
C LEU A 302 27.94 8.73 -37.73
N MET A 303 29.06 8.00 -37.75
CA MET A 303 29.77 7.67 -36.52
C MET A 303 30.31 8.91 -35.84
N LEU A 304 30.92 9.81 -36.59
CA LEU A 304 31.40 11.12 -36.11
C LEU A 304 30.25 11.94 -35.53
N PHE A 305 29.17 12.08 -36.28
CA PHE A 305 27.99 12.88 -35.85
C PHE A 305 27.36 12.35 -34.57
N ARG A 306 27.21 11.04 -34.46
CA ARG A 306 26.67 10.39 -33.26
C ARG A 306 27.55 10.65 -32.03
N ASN A 307 28.87 10.53 -32.18
CA ASN A 307 29.83 10.80 -31.09
C ASN A 307 29.88 12.30 -30.74
N TYR A 308 29.76 13.21 -31.75
CA TYR A 308 29.66 14.63 -31.53
C TYR A 308 28.41 14.97 -30.69
N ILE A 309 27.24 14.42 -30.99
CA ILE A 309 26.04 14.65 -30.22
C ILE A 309 26.25 14.28 -28.75
N ARG A 310 26.83 13.10 -28.47
CA ARG A 310 27.13 12.70 -27.11
C ARG A 310 28.11 13.65 -26.42
N TRP A 311 29.19 14.03 -27.11
CA TRP A 311 30.19 14.97 -26.62
C TRP A 311 29.58 16.34 -26.32
N PHE A 312 28.74 16.85 -27.19
CA PHE A 312 28.00 18.12 -27.02
C PHE A 312 27.08 18.08 -25.82
N LEU A 313 26.29 17.02 -25.69
CA LEU A 313 25.36 16.84 -24.57
C LEU A 313 26.09 16.82 -23.22
N MET A 314 27.19 16.06 -23.12
CA MET A 314 27.97 15.95 -21.88
C MET A 314 28.60 17.27 -21.41
N ARG A 315 28.70 18.26 -22.27
CA ARG A 315 29.22 19.59 -21.95
C ARG A 315 28.15 20.63 -21.60
N GLN A 316 26.88 20.26 -21.68
CA GLN A 316 25.79 21.12 -21.26
C GLN A 316 25.61 21.04 -19.74
N GLU A 317 25.70 22.17 -19.02
CA GLU A 317 25.50 22.23 -17.56
C GLU A 317 24.16 21.66 -17.09
N LYS A 318 23.15 21.80 -17.95
CA LYS A 318 21.79 21.30 -17.64
C LYS A 318 21.60 19.82 -17.91
N ILE A 319 22.56 19.13 -18.49
CA ILE A 319 22.54 17.66 -18.70
C ILE A 319 23.14 16.95 -17.49
N ARG A 320 22.41 15.96 -17.01
CA ARG A 320 22.82 15.07 -15.92
C ARG A 320 23.79 14.04 -16.47
N GLY A 321 25.09 14.37 -16.48
CA GLY A 321 26.16 13.49 -16.96
C GLY A 321 26.38 12.23 -16.11
N ASP A 322 25.85 12.21 -14.88
CA ASP A 322 25.82 11.04 -14.00
C ASP A 322 24.76 10.00 -14.41
N LEU A 323 23.84 10.37 -15.30
CA LEU A 323 22.83 9.50 -15.88
C LEU A 323 23.18 9.15 -17.33
N ASN A 324 22.41 8.20 -17.90
CA ASN A 324 22.68 7.74 -19.27
C ASN A 324 22.52 8.86 -20.32
N VAL A 325 23.61 9.17 -21.00
CA VAL A 325 23.65 10.06 -22.16
C VAL A 325 24.10 9.28 -23.38
N SER A 326 23.26 9.20 -24.40
CA SER A 326 23.57 8.44 -25.62
C SER A 326 22.91 9.06 -26.88
N ALA A 327 23.59 8.85 -28.00
CA ALA A 327 23.05 9.01 -29.34
C ALA A 327 23.14 7.66 -30.03
N ARG A 328 22.01 6.98 -30.23
CA ARG A 328 21.97 5.59 -30.71
C ARG A 328 21.14 5.43 -31.96
N LEU A 329 21.56 4.52 -32.82
CA LEU A 329 20.77 4.16 -33.99
C LEU A 329 19.70 3.15 -33.58
N LEU A 330 18.46 3.40 -33.99
CA LEU A 330 17.37 2.47 -33.87
C LEU A 330 17.24 1.62 -35.13
N GLN A 331 16.31 0.68 -35.13
CA GLN A 331 16.03 -0.14 -36.29
C GLN A 331 15.68 0.75 -37.51
N PRO A 332 16.30 0.54 -38.66
CA PRO A 332 15.99 1.26 -39.88
C PRO A 332 14.49 1.14 -40.25
N VAL A 333 13.94 2.21 -40.75
CA VAL A 333 12.56 2.33 -41.25
C VAL A 333 12.57 2.74 -42.72
N GLU A 334 11.44 2.72 -43.41
CA GLU A 334 11.33 3.10 -44.83
C GLU A 334 11.90 4.49 -45.12
N SER A 335 11.80 5.44 -44.20
CA SER A 335 12.26 6.80 -44.33
C SER A 335 13.75 7.00 -43.99
N GLY A 336 14.46 5.95 -43.49
CA GLY A 336 15.87 6.05 -43.14
C GLY A 336 16.22 5.41 -41.80
N ILE A 337 17.30 5.87 -41.19
CA ILE A 337 17.76 5.36 -39.88
C ILE A 337 17.42 6.37 -38.80
N PRO A 338 16.57 6.02 -37.81
CA PRO A 338 16.31 6.90 -36.69
C PRO A 338 17.53 6.96 -35.76
N LEU A 339 18.05 8.16 -35.54
CA LEU A 339 19.08 8.48 -34.55
C LEU A 339 18.40 9.04 -33.32
N GLU A 340 18.32 8.24 -32.28
CA GLU A 340 17.69 8.62 -31.02
C GLU A 340 18.70 9.35 -30.10
N ILE A 341 18.32 10.54 -29.70
CA ILE A 341 18.98 11.34 -28.67
C ILE A 341 18.34 11.00 -27.35
N TYR A 342 19.14 10.49 -26.42
CA TYR A 342 18.67 10.06 -25.11
C TYR A 342 19.55 10.67 -24.02
N ALA A 343 18.98 11.53 -23.18
CA ALA A 343 19.67 12.21 -22.10
C ALA A 343 18.71 12.56 -20.97
N PHE A 344 19.25 13.00 -19.85
CA PHE A 344 18.48 13.56 -18.74
C PHE A 344 18.93 14.98 -18.47
N THR A 345 17.97 15.89 -18.25
CA THR A 345 18.22 17.28 -17.89
C THR A 345 17.74 17.59 -16.48
N SER A 346 18.44 18.50 -15.80
CA SER A 346 18.01 19.06 -14.51
C SER A 346 16.83 20.04 -14.63
N GLU A 347 16.46 20.45 -15.84
CA GLU A 347 15.28 21.29 -16.07
C GLU A 347 14.02 20.41 -16.01
N THR A 348 13.35 20.38 -14.85
CA THR A 348 12.16 19.55 -14.62
C THR A 348 10.86 20.26 -14.90
N THR A 349 10.82 21.61 -14.80
CA THR A 349 9.65 22.45 -15.09
C THR A 349 9.31 22.41 -16.56
N PHE A 350 8.03 22.26 -16.89
CA PHE A 350 7.56 22.04 -18.27
C PHE A 350 8.14 23.03 -19.28
N LEU A 351 7.95 24.34 -19.09
CA LEU A 351 8.40 25.35 -20.04
C LEU A 351 9.93 25.36 -20.21
N LYS A 352 10.68 25.32 -19.09
CA LYS A 352 12.16 25.30 -19.14
C LYS A 352 12.70 24.05 -19.80
N TYR A 353 12.04 22.92 -19.56
CA TYR A 353 12.37 21.64 -20.18
C TYR A 353 12.15 21.68 -21.70
N GLU A 354 11.00 22.18 -22.16
CA GLU A 354 10.71 22.28 -23.60
C GLU A 354 11.66 23.24 -24.30
N ASP A 355 11.94 24.41 -23.70
CA ASP A 355 12.92 25.36 -24.24
C ASP A 355 14.31 24.76 -24.37
N PHE A 356 14.79 24.10 -23.33
CA PHE A 356 16.11 23.49 -23.33
C PHE A 356 16.19 22.33 -24.33
N GLN A 357 15.17 21.47 -24.35
CA GLN A 357 15.08 20.40 -25.33
C GLN A 357 15.07 20.90 -26.77
N ALA A 358 14.33 21.98 -27.06
CA ALA A 358 14.29 22.60 -28.35
C ALA A 358 15.68 23.13 -28.75
N GLN A 359 16.36 23.89 -27.88
CA GLN A 359 17.72 24.41 -28.11
C GLN A 359 18.71 23.29 -28.44
N VAL A 360 18.66 22.18 -27.69
CA VAL A 360 19.52 21.01 -27.95
C VAL A 360 19.23 20.42 -29.33
N LEU A 361 17.96 20.23 -29.68
CA LEU A 361 17.60 19.66 -30.99
C LEU A 361 17.95 20.56 -32.14
N GLU A 362 17.67 21.88 -32.04
CA GLU A 362 18.03 22.88 -33.05
C GLU A 362 19.52 22.90 -33.32
N HIS A 363 20.35 22.87 -32.26
CA HIS A 363 21.80 22.80 -32.41
C HIS A 363 22.25 21.52 -33.14
N ILE A 364 21.67 20.35 -32.76
CA ILE A 364 22.03 19.06 -33.38
C ILE A 364 21.61 19.06 -34.87
N ILE A 365 20.41 19.55 -35.18
CA ILE A 365 19.93 19.67 -36.57
C ILE A 365 20.85 20.59 -37.39
N ALA A 366 21.16 21.75 -36.88
CA ALA A 366 22.07 22.70 -37.56
C ALA A 366 23.48 22.09 -37.75
N SER A 367 23.96 21.35 -36.73
CA SER A 367 25.29 20.72 -36.79
C SER A 367 25.39 19.59 -37.81
N SER A 368 24.27 18.90 -38.15
CA SER A 368 24.27 17.78 -39.09
C SER A 368 24.90 18.11 -40.43
N HIS A 369 24.74 19.37 -40.89
CA HIS A 369 25.30 19.83 -42.12
C HIS A 369 26.84 19.77 -42.20
N TYR A 370 27.53 20.04 -41.10
CA TYR A 370 29.00 19.98 -41.06
C TYR A 370 29.54 18.57 -41.23
N PHE A 371 28.75 17.57 -40.79
CA PHE A 371 29.06 16.15 -40.98
C PHE A 371 28.56 15.60 -42.30
N LYS A 372 28.03 16.45 -43.20
CA LYS A 372 27.40 16.01 -44.45
C LYS A 372 26.28 14.97 -44.24
N ILE A 373 25.60 15.05 -43.11
CA ILE A 373 24.43 14.21 -42.80
C ILE A 373 23.18 14.94 -43.24
N VAL A 374 22.38 14.29 -44.07
CA VAL A 374 21.07 14.76 -44.51
C VAL A 374 19.99 14.14 -43.60
N LEU A 375 19.14 15.00 -43.07
CA LEU A 375 17.94 14.55 -42.34
C LEU A 375 16.82 14.29 -43.34
N TYR A 376 16.14 13.17 -43.19
CA TYR A 376 15.03 12.83 -44.09
C TYR A 376 13.88 13.83 -43.97
N GLN A 377 13.44 14.33 -45.07
CA GLN A 377 12.23 15.13 -45.20
C GLN A 377 11.37 14.53 -46.31
N LYS A 378 10.08 14.27 -45.98
CA LYS A 378 9.14 13.82 -47.01
C LYS A 378 9.02 14.95 -48.07
N GLN A 379 9.44 14.68 -49.31
CA GLN A 379 9.23 15.61 -50.40
C GLN A 379 7.71 15.80 -50.57
N SER A 380 7.25 17.04 -50.38
CA SER A 380 5.91 17.41 -50.85
C SER A 380 6.00 17.40 -52.35
N GLY A 381 5.34 16.47 -53.03
CA GLY A 381 5.23 16.47 -54.45
C GLY A 381 4.73 17.86 -54.89
N SER A 382 5.50 18.50 -55.75
CA SER A 382 5.01 19.69 -56.48
C SER A 382 3.77 19.26 -57.24
N ILE A 383 2.62 19.79 -56.86
CA ILE A 383 1.36 19.68 -57.62
C ILE A 383 1.56 20.42 -58.95
#